data_e73cf4fcc499767b4f5e610efaa94a14
#
_entry.id   e73cf4fcc499767b4f5e610efaa94a14
#
_cell.length_a   1.000
_cell.length_b   1.000
_cell.length_c   1.000
_cell.angle_alpha   90.00
_cell.angle_beta   90.00
_cell.angle_gamma   90.00
#
_symmetry.space_group_name_H-M   'P 1'
#
loop_
_entity.id
_entity.type
_entity.pdbx_description
1 polymer ?
#
loop_
_entity_poly.entity_id
_entity_poly.type
_entity_poly.pdbx_seq_one_letter_code
_entity_poly.pdbx_strand_id
1 'polypeptide(L)'
;MGGFSEGKTSIAAAWIDRLDESMKIDHKESSDEVKIYNIDDEIELVDTPGLFGFKEKITDSGKIERYKDITKKYISEAHLILYALNPSNPIKESHKDDLNWLFRTLNLLSRTIFVISRFDEEADIEDEEDYNKRFKIKKENVQNRLNNLISLSEEEKESLIIVAVAANPFDLGVEHWLKHKEEFQKLSHIKALQDATQKKIKENGGKLTIIEEAKKSVIQDVIHRQMPLAKQAQQGIKREMEYLNKAIEKRRKDLQNLNSEISQARIHLKEFITRYFSDLILQISGTSLETFNDFVIREIGDKGINIETRIQNAFERETQGIFNEMAKIETGFNADLSLFEKT
;
A
#
# COMPACT_ATOMS: atom_id res chain seq x y z
N MET A 1 9.22 22.92 3.34
CA MET A 1 9.10 21.96 2.21
C MET A 1 8.79 22.69 0.91
N GLY A 2 8.83 22.04 -0.25
CA GLY A 2 8.56 22.63 -1.57
C GLY A 2 9.27 21.84 -2.65
N GLY A 3 9.19 22.29 -3.90
CA GLY A 3 9.89 21.68 -5.02
C GLY A 3 11.41 21.83 -4.95
N PHE A 4 12.05 21.27 -5.96
CA PHE A 4 13.49 21.40 -6.11
C PHE A 4 13.89 22.85 -6.42
N SER A 5 14.97 23.36 -5.80
CA SER A 5 15.48 24.72 -6.01
C SER A 5 14.50 25.87 -5.67
N GLU A 6 13.51 25.65 -4.83
CA GLU A 6 12.55 26.68 -4.41
C GLU A 6 13.00 27.50 -3.18
N GLY A 7 14.29 27.59 -2.92
CA GLY A 7 14.86 28.46 -1.88
C GLY A 7 14.59 28.01 -0.43
N LYS A 8 14.28 26.73 -0.19
CA LYS A 8 13.99 26.19 1.15
C LYS A 8 15.12 26.43 2.15
N THR A 9 16.34 26.05 1.78
CA THR A 9 17.52 26.24 2.63
C THR A 9 17.85 27.72 2.86
N SER A 10 17.63 28.56 1.84
CA SER A 10 17.78 30.02 2.00
C SER A 10 16.77 30.61 2.97
N ILE A 11 15.50 30.16 2.91
CA ILE A 11 14.46 30.56 3.87
C ILE A 11 14.85 30.10 5.29
N ALA A 12 15.35 28.87 5.45
CA ALA A 12 15.81 28.36 6.73
C ALA A 12 16.95 29.20 7.28
N ALA A 13 17.98 29.52 6.48
CA ALA A 13 19.10 30.34 6.86
C ALA A 13 18.67 31.76 7.27
N ALA A 14 17.80 32.39 6.48
CA ALA A 14 17.25 33.71 6.76
C ALA A 14 16.41 33.76 8.04
N TRP A 15 15.66 32.70 8.33
CA TRP A 15 14.86 32.56 9.54
C TRP A 15 15.71 32.48 10.81
N ILE A 16 16.79 31.68 10.75
CA ILE A 16 17.66 31.44 11.94
C ILE A 16 18.56 32.61 12.22
N ASP A 17 18.71 33.53 11.28
CA ASP A 17 19.70 34.67 11.35
C ASP A 17 21.14 34.18 11.66
N ARG A 18 21.46 32.94 11.19
CA ARG A 18 22.76 32.31 11.37
C ARG A 18 23.17 31.60 10.06
N LEU A 19 24.43 31.67 9.77
CA LEU A 19 25.04 30.80 8.78
C LEU A 19 25.50 29.54 9.52
N ASP A 20 24.83 28.43 9.28
CA ASP A 20 25.35 27.14 9.68
C ASP A 20 26.23 26.60 8.55
N GLU A 21 27.48 26.23 8.89
CA GLU A 21 28.44 25.69 7.90
C GLU A 21 27.92 24.44 7.16
N SER A 22 26.92 23.76 7.73
CA SER A 22 26.24 22.64 7.09
C SER A 22 25.20 23.06 6.04
N MET A 23 24.81 24.36 5.99
CA MET A 23 23.87 24.88 5.00
C MET A 23 24.55 25.07 3.67
N LYS A 24 24.30 24.17 2.75
CA LYS A 24 24.72 24.33 1.35
C LYS A 24 23.78 25.30 0.65
N ILE A 25 24.15 26.56 0.63
CA ILE A 25 23.44 27.63 -0.09
C ILE A 25 24.14 27.83 -1.44
N ASP A 26 24.11 26.84 -2.28
CA ASP A 26 24.62 26.96 -3.65
C ASP A 26 23.49 26.61 -4.64
N HIS A 27 23.43 27.37 -5.74
CA HIS A 27 22.46 27.18 -6.81
C HIS A 27 22.55 25.79 -7.50
N LYS A 28 23.64 25.07 -7.27
CA LYS A 28 23.93 23.78 -7.94
C LYS A 28 23.66 22.54 -7.08
N GLU A 29 23.58 22.67 -5.76
CA GLU A 29 23.37 21.51 -4.88
C GLU A 29 22.11 21.66 -4.05
N SER A 30 21.08 20.89 -4.41
CA SER A 30 19.91 20.70 -3.53
C SER A 30 20.32 19.93 -2.28
N SER A 31 19.65 20.22 -1.15
CA SER A 31 19.73 19.40 0.06
C SER A 31 19.37 17.96 -0.26
N ASP A 32 20.36 17.10 -0.34
CA ASP A 32 20.17 15.66 -0.61
C ASP A 32 19.85 14.89 0.68
N GLU A 33 19.79 15.57 1.82
CA GLU A 33 19.51 15.00 3.13
C GLU A 33 18.57 15.92 3.93
N VAL A 34 17.80 15.29 4.82
CA VAL A 34 17.03 16.05 5.80
C VAL A 34 17.98 16.66 6.81
N LYS A 35 17.85 17.96 7.05
CA LYS A 35 18.64 18.68 8.05
C LYS A 35 17.71 19.26 9.10
N ILE A 36 18.10 19.14 10.36
CA ILE A 36 17.34 19.63 11.51
C ILE A 36 18.15 20.75 12.16
N TYR A 37 17.53 21.91 12.29
CA TYR A 37 18.11 23.09 12.92
C TYR A 37 17.31 23.45 14.16
N ASN A 38 17.95 23.47 15.32
CA ASN A 38 17.36 23.94 16.56
C ASN A 38 17.45 25.49 16.60
N ILE A 39 16.28 26.15 16.57
CA ILE A 39 16.21 27.62 16.63
C ILE A 39 16.28 28.07 18.08
N ASP A 40 15.52 27.41 18.93
CA ASP A 40 15.51 27.58 20.39
C ASP A 40 15.15 26.22 21.04
N ASP A 41 14.92 26.22 22.36
CA ASP A 41 14.56 25.03 23.11
C ASP A 41 13.17 24.45 22.71
N GLU A 42 12.38 25.18 21.93
CA GLU A 42 11.00 24.82 21.60
C GLU A 42 10.75 24.59 20.12
N ILE A 43 11.62 25.01 19.22
CA ILE A 43 11.40 24.99 17.75
C ILE A 43 12.56 24.33 17.05
N GLU A 44 12.21 23.24 16.37
CA GLU A 44 13.07 22.56 15.40
C GLU A 44 12.60 22.89 13.99
N LEU A 45 13.50 23.43 13.16
CA LEU A 45 13.25 23.63 11.73
C LEU A 45 13.85 22.49 10.94
N VAL A 46 13.00 21.75 10.23
CA VAL A 46 13.41 20.62 9.40
C VAL A 46 13.45 21.03 7.93
N ASP A 47 14.66 21.15 7.37
CA ASP A 47 14.84 21.35 5.93
C ASP A 47 14.82 19.97 5.22
N THR A 48 13.90 19.83 4.30
CA THR A 48 13.63 18.55 3.62
C THR A 48 14.08 18.59 2.17
N PRO A 49 14.54 17.47 1.60
CA PRO A 49 14.68 17.33 0.15
C PRO A 49 13.40 17.74 -0.58
N GLY A 50 13.52 18.11 -1.86
CA GLY A 50 12.35 18.51 -2.65
C GLY A 50 11.31 17.39 -2.75
N LEU A 51 10.06 17.69 -2.41
CA LEU A 51 8.95 16.73 -2.44
C LEU A 51 8.72 16.12 -3.84
N PHE A 52 9.02 16.90 -4.89
CA PHE A 52 8.80 16.53 -6.28
C PHE A 52 10.11 16.12 -6.99
N GLY A 53 11.12 15.71 -6.24
CA GLY A 53 12.42 15.26 -6.79
C GLY A 53 12.35 13.84 -7.33
N PHE A 54 13.05 13.60 -8.46
CA PHE A 54 13.16 12.27 -9.07
C PHE A 54 14.45 11.51 -8.67
N LYS A 55 15.22 12.06 -7.76
CA LYS A 55 16.48 11.44 -7.32
C LYS A 55 16.21 10.27 -6.38
N GLU A 56 16.97 9.20 -6.58
CA GLU A 56 16.96 8.00 -5.75
C GLU A 56 18.27 7.94 -4.97
N LYS A 57 18.21 7.53 -3.71
CA LYS A 57 19.37 7.29 -2.87
C LYS A 57 19.45 5.79 -2.57
N ILE A 58 20.64 5.19 -2.75
CA ILE A 58 20.91 3.83 -2.31
C ILE A 58 21.30 3.92 -0.84
N THR A 59 20.54 3.27 0.04
CA THR A 59 20.86 3.18 1.47
C THR A 59 21.94 2.12 1.71
N ASP A 60 22.59 2.16 2.89
CA ASP A 60 23.62 1.18 3.30
C ASP A 60 23.10 -0.27 3.30
N SER A 61 21.80 -0.47 3.33
CA SER A 61 21.13 -1.76 3.19
C SER A 61 20.88 -2.19 1.74
N GLY A 62 21.33 -1.41 0.74
CA GLY A 62 21.11 -1.66 -0.69
C GLY A 62 19.67 -1.38 -1.17
N LYS A 63 18.81 -0.79 -0.33
CA LYS A 63 17.45 -0.38 -0.72
C LYS A 63 17.49 0.99 -1.40
N ILE A 64 16.75 1.11 -2.49
CA ILE A 64 16.55 2.38 -3.17
C ILE A 64 15.41 3.10 -2.44
N GLU A 65 15.75 4.18 -1.72
CA GLU A 65 14.76 5.09 -1.13
C GLU A 65 14.65 6.34 -2.00
N ARG A 66 13.43 6.70 -2.33
CA ARG A 66 13.18 7.96 -3.03
C ARG A 66 13.17 9.09 -2.02
N TYR A 67 13.80 10.21 -2.37
CA TYR A 67 13.77 11.42 -1.51
C TYR A 67 12.34 11.84 -1.14
N LYS A 68 11.38 11.56 -2.02
CA LYS A 68 9.97 11.76 -1.76
C LYS A 68 9.45 10.99 -0.54
N ASP A 69 9.90 9.74 -0.35
CA ASP A 69 9.44 8.90 0.76
C ASP A 69 10.07 9.33 2.09
N ILE A 70 11.33 9.77 2.06
CA ILE A 70 12.00 10.37 3.22
C ILE A 70 11.28 11.66 3.63
N THR A 71 11.03 12.55 2.67
CA THR A 71 10.32 13.80 2.91
C THR A 71 8.91 13.56 3.47
N LYS A 72 8.17 12.58 2.93
CA LYS A 72 6.83 12.22 3.40
C LYS A 72 6.80 11.82 4.87
N LYS A 73 7.81 11.10 5.36
CA LYS A 73 7.90 10.70 6.76
C LYS A 73 7.93 11.92 7.68
N TYR A 74 8.83 12.90 7.39
CA TYR A 74 8.93 14.11 8.22
C TYR A 74 7.72 15.02 8.09
N ILE A 75 7.08 15.07 6.93
CA ILE A 75 5.88 15.88 6.71
C ILE A 75 4.70 15.40 7.57
N SER A 76 4.47 14.09 7.65
CA SER A 76 3.38 13.56 8.46
C SER A 76 3.54 13.87 9.95
N GLU A 77 4.78 14.01 10.42
CA GLU A 77 5.14 14.35 11.81
C GLU A 77 5.19 15.86 12.05
N ALA A 78 5.16 16.69 10.99
CA ALA A 78 5.31 18.14 11.12
C ALA A 78 4.15 18.80 11.87
N HIS A 79 4.47 19.66 12.83
CA HIS A 79 3.50 20.48 13.54
C HIS A 79 3.00 21.65 12.69
N LEU A 80 3.89 22.27 11.92
CA LEU A 80 3.61 23.35 10.99
C LEU A 80 4.41 23.15 9.71
N ILE A 81 3.87 23.58 8.57
CA ILE A 81 4.54 23.47 7.28
C ILE A 81 4.75 24.84 6.67
N LEU A 82 6.00 25.15 6.34
CA LEU A 82 6.34 26.23 5.44
C LEU A 82 6.49 25.65 4.03
N TYR A 83 5.54 25.95 3.16
CA TYR A 83 5.52 25.45 1.78
C TYR A 83 6.13 26.49 0.85
N ALA A 84 7.40 26.33 0.50
CA ALA A 84 8.11 27.22 -0.40
C ALA A 84 7.62 27.05 -1.84
N LEU A 85 7.39 28.15 -2.51
CA LEU A 85 6.87 28.25 -3.86
C LEU A 85 7.80 29.12 -4.72
N ASN A 86 8.02 28.68 -5.96
CA ASN A 86 8.70 29.52 -6.95
C ASN A 86 7.76 30.64 -7.41
N PRO A 87 8.22 31.90 -7.48
CA PRO A 87 7.36 33.02 -7.82
C PRO A 87 6.84 33.01 -9.26
N SER A 88 7.61 32.47 -10.21
CA SER A 88 7.22 32.41 -11.64
C SER A 88 6.24 31.28 -11.93
N ASN A 89 6.37 30.12 -11.25
CA ASN A 89 5.47 28.98 -11.43
C ASN A 89 5.21 28.25 -10.09
N PRO A 90 4.40 28.85 -9.22
CA PRO A 90 4.29 28.44 -7.82
C PRO A 90 3.73 27.02 -7.62
N ILE A 91 2.81 26.59 -8.46
CA ILE A 91 2.16 25.27 -8.32
C ILE A 91 1.94 24.69 -9.71
N LYS A 92 2.45 23.45 -9.92
CA LYS A 92 2.33 22.72 -11.19
C LYS A 92 1.22 21.68 -11.13
N GLU A 93 0.59 21.39 -12.28
CA GLU A 93 -0.43 20.34 -12.39
C GLU A 93 0.10 18.97 -11.95
N SER A 94 1.37 18.68 -12.23
CA SER A 94 2.03 17.44 -11.82
C SER A 94 2.10 17.23 -10.30
N HIS A 95 1.84 18.26 -9.50
CA HIS A 95 1.84 18.19 -8.05
C HIS A 95 0.48 17.77 -7.45
N LYS A 96 -0.55 17.58 -8.26
CA LYS A 96 -1.93 17.34 -7.83
C LYS A 96 -2.07 16.20 -6.81
N ASP A 97 -1.48 15.06 -7.10
CA ASP A 97 -1.58 13.88 -6.22
C ASP A 97 -0.90 14.11 -4.86
N ASP A 98 0.26 14.75 -4.88
CA ASP A 98 0.99 15.07 -3.65
C ASP A 98 0.28 16.16 -2.83
N LEU A 99 -0.33 17.15 -3.48
CA LEU A 99 -1.14 18.17 -2.81
C LEU A 99 -2.43 17.57 -2.21
N ASN A 100 -3.08 16.64 -2.91
CA ASN A 100 -4.23 15.91 -2.35
C ASN A 100 -3.82 15.05 -1.16
N TRP A 101 -2.69 14.35 -1.23
CA TRP A 101 -2.18 13.61 -0.09
C TRP A 101 -1.90 14.53 1.10
N LEU A 102 -1.19 15.65 0.90
CA LEU A 102 -0.87 16.62 1.94
C LEU A 102 -2.12 17.23 2.58
N PHE A 103 -3.00 17.77 1.76
CA PHE A 103 -4.05 18.67 2.22
C PHE A 103 -5.41 18.00 2.41
N ARG A 104 -5.63 16.82 1.79
CA ARG A 104 -6.88 16.06 1.93
C ARG A 104 -6.69 14.80 2.76
N THR A 105 -5.59 14.05 2.56
CA THR A 105 -5.34 12.82 3.34
C THR A 105 -4.76 13.15 4.72
N LEU A 106 -3.72 13.99 4.80
CA LEU A 106 -3.07 14.35 6.06
C LEU A 106 -3.73 15.54 6.76
N ASN A 107 -4.64 16.25 6.09
CA ASN A 107 -5.32 17.45 6.61
C ASN A 107 -4.36 18.55 7.09
N LEU A 108 -3.29 18.81 6.32
CA LEU A 108 -2.23 19.74 6.71
C LEU A 108 -2.49 21.18 6.28
N LEU A 109 -3.55 21.48 5.53
CA LEU A 109 -3.82 22.81 4.98
C LEU A 109 -3.96 23.87 6.07
N SER A 110 -4.67 23.54 7.15
CA SER A 110 -4.84 24.42 8.31
C SER A 110 -3.52 24.78 9.02
N ARG A 111 -2.50 23.94 8.87
CA ARG A 111 -1.17 24.09 9.49
C ARG A 111 -0.08 24.45 8.48
N THR A 112 -0.48 24.91 7.27
CA THR A 112 0.46 25.28 6.21
C THR A 112 0.49 26.80 6.00
N ILE A 113 1.70 27.33 5.84
CA ILE A 113 1.96 28.68 5.36
C ILE A 113 2.64 28.56 4.01
N PHE A 114 2.06 29.18 2.99
CA PHE A 114 2.65 29.21 1.65
C PHE A 114 3.61 30.38 1.56
N VAL A 115 4.86 30.10 1.17
CA VAL A 115 5.94 31.08 1.12
C VAL A 115 6.40 31.24 -0.31
N ILE A 116 6.07 32.34 -0.94
CA ILE A 116 6.59 32.69 -2.26
C ILE A 116 8.03 33.17 -2.04
N SER A 117 8.99 32.36 -2.45
CA SER A 117 10.43 32.61 -2.30
C SER A 117 10.97 33.45 -3.44
N ARG A 118 12.21 33.98 -3.29
CA ARG A 118 12.90 34.76 -4.33
C ARG A 118 12.01 35.87 -4.89
N PHE A 119 11.32 36.59 -4.03
CA PHE A 119 10.35 37.56 -4.51
C PHE A 119 10.97 38.79 -5.15
N ASP A 120 12.25 39.01 -4.92
CA ASP A 120 13.13 39.96 -5.62
C ASP A 120 13.32 39.69 -7.11
N GLU A 121 13.02 38.48 -7.59
CA GLU A 121 12.96 38.15 -9.03
C GLU A 121 11.66 38.65 -9.70
N GLU A 122 10.63 39.03 -8.92
CA GLU A 122 9.28 39.36 -9.41
C GLU A 122 8.83 40.77 -9.10
N ALA A 123 9.42 41.40 -8.07
CA ALA A 123 9.07 42.72 -7.60
C ALA A 123 10.31 43.52 -7.24
N ASP A 124 10.22 44.82 -7.38
CA ASP A 124 11.20 45.74 -6.77
C ASP A 124 10.95 45.76 -5.23
N ILE A 125 11.82 45.04 -4.51
CA ILE A 125 11.71 44.91 -3.05
C ILE A 125 12.15 46.17 -2.28
N GLU A 126 12.77 47.14 -2.96
CA GLU A 126 13.09 48.48 -2.39
C GLU A 126 11.86 49.40 -2.48
N ASP A 127 10.95 49.14 -3.43
CA ASP A 127 9.68 49.86 -3.60
C ASP A 127 8.51 49.09 -2.97
N GLU A 128 8.03 49.56 -1.84
CA GLU A 128 6.92 48.95 -1.09
C GLU A 128 5.60 48.92 -1.90
N GLU A 129 5.38 49.88 -2.80
CA GLU A 129 4.18 49.92 -3.62
C GLU A 129 4.19 48.83 -4.72
N ASP A 130 5.32 48.66 -5.42
CA ASP A 130 5.49 47.57 -6.41
C ASP A 130 5.47 46.21 -5.73
N TYR A 131 6.16 46.07 -4.56
CA TYR A 131 6.10 44.81 -3.79
C TYR A 131 4.65 44.43 -3.48
N ASN A 132 3.86 45.31 -2.89
CA ASN A 132 2.48 45.04 -2.49
C ASN A 132 1.58 44.73 -3.68
N LYS A 133 1.73 45.44 -4.78
CA LYS A 133 1.00 45.23 -6.02
C LYS A 133 1.31 43.84 -6.61
N ARG A 134 2.58 43.45 -6.74
CA ARG A 134 3.01 42.17 -7.27
C ARG A 134 2.62 41.03 -6.33
N PHE A 135 2.76 41.24 -5.00
CA PHE A 135 2.35 40.26 -4.03
C PHE A 135 0.86 39.93 -4.13
N LYS A 136 -0.02 40.92 -4.28
CA LYS A 136 -1.46 40.71 -4.45
C LYS A 136 -1.76 39.81 -5.66
N ILE A 137 -1.14 40.09 -6.81
CA ILE A 137 -1.31 39.30 -8.03
C ILE A 137 -0.85 37.86 -7.83
N LYS A 138 0.32 37.65 -7.22
CA LYS A 138 0.87 36.32 -6.99
C LYS A 138 0.07 35.53 -5.95
N LYS A 139 -0.41 36.19 -4.91
CA LYS A 139 -1.30 35.59 -3.91
C LYS A 139 -2.58 35.06 -4.55
N GLU A 140 -3.25 35.85 -5.37
CA GLU A 140 -4.45 35.41 -6.12
C GLU A 140 -4.14 34.24 -7.06
N ASN A 141 -2.99 34.26 -7.72
CA ASN A 141 -2.54 33.16 -8.59
C ASN A 141 -2.36 31.84 -7.80
N VAL A 142 -1.69 31.88 -6.66
CA VAL A 142 -1.50 30.72 -5.78
C VAL A 142 -2.85 30.18 -5.31
N GLN A 143 -3.76 31.03 -4.83
CA GLN A 143 -5.10 30.64 -4.40
C GLN A 143 -5.90 29.96 -5.51
N ASN A 144 -5.90 30.53 -6.70
CA ASN A 144 -6.61 29.99 -7.85
C ASN A 144 -6.05 28.62 -8.28
N ARG A 145 -4.73 28.48 -8.31
CA ARG A 145 -4.10 27.19 -8.66
C ARG A 145 -4.37 26.12 -7.62
N LEU A 146 -4.29 26.44 -6.32
CA LEU A 146 -4.67 25.50 -5.26
C LEU A 146 -6.14 25.11 -5.39
N ASN A 147 -7.05 26.06 -5.61
CA ASN A 147 -8.46 25.78 -5.79
C ASN A 147 -8.72 24.81 -6.96
N ASN A 148 -8.05 25.02 -8.09
CA ASN A 148 -8.19 24.16 -9.26
C ASN A 148 -7.71 22.71 -9.02
N LEU A 149 -6.67 22.53 -8.20
CA LEU A 149 -6.07 21.22 -7.98
C LEU A 149 -6.71 20.42 -6.85
N ILE A 150 -7.13 21.10 -5.77
CA ILE A 150 -7.62 20.45 -4.56
C ILE A 150 -9.02 20.88 -4.11
N SER A 151 -9.70 21.72 -4.88
CA SER A 151 -11.08 22.18 -4.63
C SER A 151 -11.27 22.76 -3.22
N LEU A 152 -10.73 23.96 -2.98
CA LEU A 152 -10.83 24.66 -1.71
C LEU A 152 -12.25 25.07 -1.37
N SER A 153 -12.66 24.96 -0.11
CA SER A 153 -13.86 25.65 0.39
C SER A 153 -13.63 27.15 0.54
N GLU A 154 -14.69 27.95 0.64
CA GLU A 154 -14.54 29.39 0.86
C GLU A 154 -13.83 29.69 2.19
N GLU A 155 -14.13 28.94 3.25
CA GLU A 155 -13.47 29.07 4.54
C GLU A 155 -11.95 28.74 4.43
N GLU A 156 -11.60 27.71 3.66
CA GLU A 156 -10.21 27.35 3.41
C GLU A 156 -9.49 28.46 2.64
N LYS A 157 -10.12 29.06 1.62
CA LYS A 157 -9.54 30.16 0.84
C LYS A 157 -9.23 31.37 1.73
N GLU A 158 -10.16 31.75 2.62
CA GLU A 158 -10.02 32.86 3.55
C GLU A 158 -8.93 32.61 4.61
N SER A 159 -8.80 31.36 5.06
CA SER A 159 -7.83 30.96 6.09
C SER A 159 -6.41 30.72 5.54
N LEU A 160 -6.21 30.75 4.21
CA LEU A 160 -4.88 30.57 3.61
C LEU A 160 -3.95 31.71 4.02
N ILE A 161 -2.83 31.37 4.64
CA ILE A 161 -1.74 32.31 4.88
C ILE A 161 -0.71 32.15 3.75
N ILE A 162 -0.51 33.23 3.00
CA ILE A 162 0.47 33.30 1.92
C ILE A 162 1.33 34.52 2.22
N VAL A 163 2.65 34.35 2.18
CA VAL A 163 3.64 35.41 2.35
C VAL A 163 4.65 35.37 1.21
N ALA A 164 5.28 36.51 0.92
CA ALA A 164 6.35 36.57 -0.06
C ALA A 164 7.64 37.00 0.65
N VAL A 165 8.77 36.37 0.31
CA VAL A 165 10.07 36.63 0.93
C VAL A 165 11.19 36.62 -0.10
N ALA A 166 12.19 37.47 0.10
CA ALA A 166 13.49 37.44 -0.57
C ALA A 166 14.53 36.98 0.45
N ALA A 167 14.71 35.67 0.62
CA ALA A 167 15.60 35.14 1.64
C ALA A 167 17.10 35.36 1.35
N ASN A 168 17.45 35.79 0.16
CA ASN A 168 18.79 36.22 -0.26
C ASN A 168 18.62 37.38 -1.25
N PRO A 169 18.21 38.58 -0.80
CA PRO A 169 17.95 39.71 -1.71
C PRO A 169 19.10 39.94 -2.68
N PHE A 170 18.78 40.14 -3.95
CA PHE A 170 19.72 40.40 -5.03
C PHE A 170 20.86 39.38 -5.20
N ASP A 171 20.68 38.19 -4.60
CA ASP A 171 21.66 37.08 -4.66
C ASP A 171 23.08 37.48 -4.11
N LEU A 172 23.13 38.41 -3.15
CA LEU A 172 24.38 38.90 -2.56
C LEU A 172 25.01 37.93 -1.56
N GLY A 173 24.29 36.87 -1.18
CA GLY A 173 24.75 35.85 -0.28
C GLY A 173 24.60 36.15 1.19
N VAL A 174 24.55 35.08 1.99
CA VAL A 174 24.26 35.18 3.42
C VAL A 174 25.35 35.96 4.17
N GLU A 175 26.62 35.82 3.80
CA GLU A 175 27.71 36.54 4.43
C GLU A 175 27.60 38.09 4.30
N HIS A 176 27.08 38.56 3.16
CA HIS A 176 26.80 39.97 2.94
C HIS A 176 25.71 40.41 3.90
N TRP A 177 24.61 39.70 3.97
CA TRP A 177 23.44 40.06 4.75
C TRP A 177 23.64 39.93 6.27
N LEU A 178 24.51 39.03 6.73
CA LEU A 178 24.91 39.00 8.15
C LEU A 178 25.62 40.30 8.63
N LYS A 179 26.24 41.03 7.70
CA LYS A 179 26.88 42.31 7.99
C LYS A 179 25.91 43.49 7.84
N HIS A 180 24.80 43.34 7.13
CA HIS A 180 23.82 44.36 6.79
C HIS A 180 22.40 44.00 7.30
N LYS A 181 22.29 43.62 8.56
CA LYS A 181 21.07 43.05 9.16
C LYS A 181 19.83 43.93 9.08
N GLU A 182 19.98 45.23 9.33
CA GLU A 182 18.84 46.16 9.27
C GLU A 182 18.24 46.25 7.86
N GLU A 183 19.11 46.35 6.86
CA GLU A 183 18.72 46.42 5.47
C GLU A 183 18.11 45.07 5.03
N PHE A 184 18.71 43.94 5.43
CA PHE A 184 18.18 42.62 5.22
C PHE A 184 16.76 42.46 5.79
N GLN A 185 16.51 42.87 7.01
CA GLN A 185 15.18 42.76 7.62
C GLN A 185 14.12 43.54 6.83
N LYS A 186 14.49 44.69 6.27
CA LYS A 186 13.60 45.50 5.46
C LYS A 186 13.31 44.85 4.11
N LEU A 187 14.34 44.38 3.40
CA LEU A 187 14.23 43.89 2.03
C LEU A 187 13.76 42.44 1.94
N SER A 188 14.13 41.61 2.90
CA SER A 188 13.79 40.17 2.86
C SER A 188 12.34 39.87 3.18
N HIS A 189 11.63 40.73 3.86
CA HIS A 189 10.29 40.47 4.40
C HIS A 189 10.20 39.22 5.30
N ILE A 190 11.34 38.72 5.83
CA ILE A 190 11.36 37.48 6.65
C ILE A 190 10.55 37.64 7.94
N LYS A 191 10.46 38.88 8.46
CA LYS A 191 9.63 39.17 9.61
C LYS A 191 8.15 38.91 9.35
N ALA A 192 7.64 39.18 8.16
CA ALA A 192 6.26 38.85 7.78
C ALA A 192 6.00 37.34 7.85
N LEU A 193 6.99 36.52 7.51
CA LEU A 193 6.91 35.08 7.64
C LEU A 193 6.91 34.64 9.12
N GLN A 194 7.74 35.25 9.95
CA GLN A 194 7.77 34.98 11.40
C GLN A 194 6.44 35.35 12.07
N ASP A 195 5.88 36.50 11.76
CA ASP A 195 4.60 36.98 12.29
C ASP A 195 3.44 36.05 11.78
N ALA A 196 3.47 35.68 10.53
CA ALA A 196 2.51 34.71 9.94
C ALA A 196 2.56 33.36 10.64
N THR A 197 3.74 32.89 11.04
CA THR A 197 3.91 31.63 11.77
C THR A 197 3.31 31.73 13.17
N GLN A 198 3.61 32.82 13.91
CA GLN A 198 3.01 33.00 15.22
C GLN A 198 1.49 33.15 15.17
N LYS A 199 0.98 33.84 14.16
CA LYS A 199 -0.45 33.98 13.91
C LYS A 199 -1.06 32.59 13.65
N LYS A 200 -0.47 31.77 12.77
CA LYS A 200 -0.95 30.42 12.44
C LYS A 200 -0.99 29.50 13.65
N ILE A 201 0.02 29.57 14.52
CA ILE A 201 0.03 28.81 15.79
C ILE A 201 -1.12 29.23 16.71
N LYS A 202 -1.39 30.52 16.83
CA LYS A 202 -2.50 31.04 17.67
C LYS A 202 -3.87 30.65 17.11
N GLU A 203 -4.08 30.79 15.80
CA GLU A 203 -5.34 30.45 15.10
C GLU A 203 -5.68 28.96 15.20
N ASN A 204 -4.69 28.08 15.25
CA ASN A 204 -4.88 26.65 15.44
C ASN A 204 -4.99 26.23 16.92
N GLY A 205 -5.35 27.12 17.82
CA GLY A 205 -5.58 26.80 19.24
C GLY A 205 -4.31 26.64 20.08
N GLY A 206 -3.17 27.12 19.56
CA GLY A 206 -1.88 27.12 20.26
C GLY A 206 -1.10 25.80 20.07
N LYS A 207 0.07 25.74 20.72
CA LYS A 207 1.04 24.63 20.56
C LYS A 207 0.47 23.24 20.84
N LEU A 208 -0.33 23.08 21.90
CA LEU A 208 -0.87 21.77 22.29
C LEU A 208 -1.83 21.21 21.25
N THR A 209 -2.73 22.03 20.71
CA THR A 209 -3.69 21.61 19.68
C THR A 209 -2.97 21.19 18.40
N ILE A 210 -1.93 21.93 18.01
CA ILE A 210 -1.10 21.59 16.84
C ILE A 210 -0.42 20.22 17.02
N ILE A 211 0.07 19.91 18.22
CA ILE A 211 0.68 18.61 18.53
C ILE A 211 -0.36 17.47 18.38
N GLU A 212 -1.58 17.66 18.87
CA GLU A 212 -2.66 16.68 18.73
C GLU A 212 -3.05 16.46 17.26
N GLU A 213 -3.15 17.54 16.49
CA GLU A 213 -3.42 17.47 15.06
C GLU A 213 -2.28 16.77 14.28
N ALA A 214 -1.03 16.98 14.68
CA ALA A 214 0.11 16.25 14.11
C ALA A 214 0.01 14.73 14.36
N LYS A 215 -0.34 14.32 15.58
CA LYS A 215 -0.59 12.90 15.90
C LYS A 215 -1.69 12.30 15.02
N LYS A 216 -2.79 13.03 14.79
CA LYS A 216 -3.86 12.57 13.88
C LYS A 216 -3.35 12.39 12.45
N SER A 217 -2.53 13.30 11.94
CA SER A 217 -1.93 13.21 10.60
C SER A 217 -1.04 11.97 10.45
N VAL A 218 -0.23 11.64 11.46
CA VAL A 218 0.58 10.41 11.48
C VAL A 218 -0.30 9.17 11.39
N ILE A 219 -1.37 9.11 12.19
CA ILE A 219 -2.32 7.98 12.16
C ILE A 219 -2.98 7.87 10.77
N GLN A 220 -3.41 8.97 10.19
CA GLN A 220 -4.01 9.00 8.86
C GLN A 220 -3.04 8.51 7.77
N ASP A 221 -1.76 8.90 7.84
CA ASP A 221 -0.73 8.43 6.92
C ASP A 221 -0.49 6.92 7.03
N VAL A 222 -0.40 6.40 8.26
CA VAL A 222 -0.25 4.95 8.49
C VAL A 222 -1.45 4.18 7.93
N ILE A 223 -2.68 4.64 8.21
CA ILE A 223 -3.91 4.03 7.70
C ILE A 223 -3.91 4.08 6.16
N HIS A 224 -3.60 5.21 5.57
CA HIS A 224 -3.57 5.39 4.11
C HIS A 224 -2.60 4.43 3.42
N ARG A 225 -1.44 4.19 4.01
CA ARG A 225 -0.43 3.25 3.48
C ARG A 225 -0.78 1.79 3.73
N GLN A 226 -1.28 1.44 4.92
CA GLN A 226 -1.52 0.05 5.31
C GLN A 226 -2.87 -0.51 4.83
N MET A 227 -3.91 0.34 4.70
CA MET A 227 -5.23 -0.10 4.30
C MET A 227 -5.29 -0.80 2.93
N PRO A 228 -4.60 -0.30 1.86
CA PRO A 228 -4.58 -1.00 0.58
C PRO A 228 -3.93 -2.39 0.68
N LEU A 229 -2.84 -2.52 1.44
CA LEU A 229 -2.14 -3.80 1.66
C LEU A 229 -3.02 -4.79 2.41
N ALA A 230 -3.70 -4.34 3.47
CA ALA A 230 -4.64 -5.15 4.23
C ALA A 230 -5.82 -5.63 3.36
N LYS A 231 -6.38 -4.74 2.52
CA LYS A 231 -7.44 -5.12 1.58
C LYS A 231 -6.96 -6.13 0.54
N GLN A 232 -5.75 -5.97 0.03
CA GLN A 232 -5.17 -6.92 -0.92
C GLN A 232 -4.96 -8.30 -0.28
N ALA A 233 -4.42 -8.35 0.93
CA ALA A 233 -4.26 -9.59 1.68
C ALA A 233 -5.62 -10.25 1.97
N GLN A 234 -6.62 -9.48 2.38
CA GLN A 234 -7.98 -9.97 2.61
C GLN A 234 -8.59 -10.57 1.33
N GLN A 235 -8.41 -9.93 0.18
CA GLN A 235 -8.89 -10.46 -1.10
C GLN A 235 -8.17 -11.75 -1.49
N GLY A 236 -6.86 -11.85 -1.22
CA GLY A 236 -6.09 -13.09 -1.40
C GLY A 236 -6.69 -14.23 -0.60
N ILE A 237 -6.81 -14.05 0.72
CA ILE A 237 -7.39 -15.05 1.63
C ILE A 237 -8.80 -15.45 1.20
N LYS A 238 -9.63 -14.50 0.77
CA LYS A 238 -10.98 -14.81 0.30
C LYS A 238 -10.98 -15.72 -0.93
N ARG A 239 -10.09 -15.50 -1.90
CA ARG A 239 -9.93 -16.36 -3.08
C ARG A 239 -9.48 -17.76 -2.70
N GLU A 240 -8.54 -17.87 -1.78
CA GLU A 240 -8.07 -19.18 -1.28
C GLU A 240 -9.18 -19.93 -0.56
N MET A 241 -9.97 -19.27 0.28
CA MET A 241 -11.14 -19.87 0.93
C MET A 241 -12.18 -20.37 -0.08
N GLU A 242 -12.47 -19.59 -1.13
CA GLU A 242 -13.38 -20.01 -2.21
C GLU A 242 -12.86 -21.23 -2.96
N TYR A 243 -11.57 -21.30 -3.24
CA TYR A 243 -10.94 -22.46 -3.85
C TYR A 243 -11.03 -23.71 -2.97
N LEU A 244 -10.67 -23.58 -1.68
CA LEU A 244 -10.78 -24.68 -0.72
C LEU A 244 -12.21 -25.21 -0.57
N ASN A 245 -13.18 -24.33 -0.48
CA ASN A 245 -14.58 -24.72 -0.39
C ASN A 245 -15.02 -25.52 -1.63
N LYS A 246 -14.62 -25.09 -2.82
CA LYS A 246 -14.91 -25.85 -4.06
C LYS A 246 -14.22 -27.23 -4.07
N ALA A 247 -12.98 -27.31 -3.60
CA ALA A 247 -12.27 -28.57 -3.49
C ALA A 247 -12.94 -29.51 -2.49
N ILE A 248 -13.36 -29.03 -1.33
CA ILE A 248 -14.10 -29.79 -0.33
C ILE A 248 -15.43 -30.31 -0.89
N GLU A 249 -16.21 -29.47 -1.54
CA GLU A 249 -17.48 -29.89 -2.13
C GLU A 249 -17.30 -30.96 -3.22
N LYS A 250 -16.25 -30.82 -4.05
CA LYS A 250 -15.90 -31.83 -5.02
C LYS A 250 -15.59 -33.15 -4.34
N ARG A 251 -14.75 -33.18 -3.30
CA ARG A 251 -14.39 -34.41 -2.57
C ARG A 251 -15.56 -35.05 -1.85
N ARG A 252 -16.47 -34.25 -1.30
CA ARG A 252 -17.72 -34.77 -0.72
C ARG A 252 -18.55 -35.52 -1.75
N LYS A 253 -18.64 -34.94 -2.94
CA LYS A 253 -19.40 -35.59 -4.04
C LYS A 253 -18.71 -36.88 -4.52
N ASP A 254 -17.38 -36.86 -4.64
CA ASP A 254 -16.61 -38.04 -5.04
C ASP A 254 -16.79 -39.16 -4.02
N LEU A 255 -16.75 -38.87 -2.72
CA LEU A 255 -17.00 -39.85 -1.64
C LEU A 255 -18.44 -40.39 -1.62
N GLN A 256 -19.43 -39.53 -1.92
CA GLN A 256 -20.83 -40.02 -2.05
C GLN A 256 -21.00 -40.97 -3.22
N ASN A 257 -20.40 -40.69 -4.37
CA ASN A 257 -20.41 -41.57 -5.53
C ASN A 257 -19.72 -42.90 -5.20
N LEU A 258 -18.55 -42.89 -4.61
CA LEU A 258 -17.82 -44.08 -4.21
C LEU A 258 -18.63 -44.98 -3.25
N ASN A 259 -19.28 -44.36 -2.22
CA ASN A 259 -20.16 -45.09 -1.31
C ASN A 259 -21.34 -45.72 -2.02
N SER A 260 -21.90 -45.05 -3.04
CA SER A 260 -22.97 -45.63 -3.87
C SER A 260 -22.48 -46.85 -4.67
N GLU A 261 -21.30 -46.75 -5.32
CA GLU A 261 -20.68 -47.85 -6.08
C GLU A 261 -20.36 -49.05 -5.20
N ILE A 262 -19.80 -48.81 -3.99
CA ILE A 262 -19.55 -49.87 -3.01
C ILE A 262 -20.89 -50.59 -2.62
N SER A 263 -21.93 -49.79 -2.42
CA SER A 263 -23.24 -50.35 -2.05
C SER A 263 -23.83 -51.21 -3.18
N GLN A 264 -23.72 -50.76 -4.45
CA GLN A 264 -24.14 -51.49 -5.60
C GLN A 264 -23.33 -52.78 -5.79
N ALA A 265 -22.00 -52.69 -5.73
CA ALA A 265 -21.12 -53.86 -5.83
C ALA A 265 -21.47 -54.93 -4.76
N ARG A 266 -21.76 -54.50 -3.54
CA ARG A 266 -22.19 -55.39 -2.46
C ARG A 266 -23.52 -56.11 -2.81
N ILE A 267 -24.47 -55.39 -3.38
CA ILE A 267 -25.77 -55.98 -3.80
C ILE A 267 -25.54 -57.00 -4.92
N HIS A 268 -24.79 -56.63 -5.97
CA HIS A 268 -24.52 -57.50 -7.10
C HIS A 268 -23.76 -58.78 -6.70
N LEU A 269 -22.77 -58.67 -5.83
CA LEU A 269 -22.05 -59.84 -5.29
C LEU A 269 -22.97 -60.76 -4.48
N LYS A 270 -23.84 -60.18 -3.65
CA LYS A 270 -24.81 -60.95 -2.88
C LYS A 270 -25.77 -61.69 -3.81
N GLU A 271 -26.30 -61.02 -4.82
CA GLU A 271 -27.18 -61.66 -5.82
C GLU A 271 -26.46 -62.76 -6.63
N PHE A 272 -25.22 -62.47 -7.07
CA PHE A 272 -24.40 -63.48 -7.75
C PHE A 272 -24.19 -64.70 -6.90
N ILE A 273 -23.74 -64.53 -5.65
CA ILE A 273 -23.50 -65.67 -4.72
C ILE A 273 -24.77 -66.46 -4.49
N THR A 274 -25.88 -65.78 -4.23
CA THR A 274 -27.17 -66.43 -3.98
C THR A 274 -27.63 -67.24 -5.21
N ARG A 275 -27.58 -66.65 -6.40
CA ARG A 275 -27.95 -67.33 -7.67
C ARG A 275 -27.03 -68.47 -7.96
N TYR A 276 -25.72 -68.30 -7.84
CA TYR A 276 -24.71 -69.32 -8.12
C TYR A 276 -24.89 -70.59 -7.28
N PHE A 277 -25.08 -70.40 -5.96
CA PHE A 277 -25.32 -71.53 -5.05
C PHE A 277 -26.69 -72.17 -5.27
N SER A 278 -27.73 -71.37 -5.57
CA SER A 278 -29.04 -71.93 -5.92
C SER A 278 -29.00 -72.81 -7.17
N ASP A 279 -28.29 -72.33 -8.20
CA ASP A 279 -28.11 -73.09 -9.45
C ASP A 279 -27.29 -74.32 -9.22
N LEU A 280 -26.24 -74.29 -8.41
CA LEU A 280 -25.49 -75.47 -8.00
C LEU A 280 -26.36 -76.52 -7.30
N ILE A 281 -27.19 -76.14 -6.36
CA ILE A 281 -28.10 -76.99 -5.62
C ILE A 281 -29.11 -77.67 -6.61
N LEU A 282 -29.68 -76.90 -7.55
CA LEU A 282 -30.59 -77.40 -8.52
C LEU A 282 -29.92 -78.43 -9.44
N GLN A 283 -28.70 -78.16 -9.90
CA GLN A 283 -27.92 -79.06 -10.73
C GLN A 283 -27.57 -80.34 -9.99
N ILE A 284 -27.14 -80.27 -8.74
CA ILE A 284 -26.88 -81.44 -7.88
C ILE A 284 -28.14 -82.33 -7.76
N SER A 285 -29.28 -81.70 -7.52
CA SER A 285 -30.56 -82.44 -7.38
C SER A 285 -31.01 -83.18 -8.63
N GLY A 286 -30.56 -82.69 -9.81
CA GLY A 286 -30.85 -83.36 -11.13
C GLY A 286 -29.80 -84.32 -11.63
N THR A 287 -28.68 -84.50 -10.88
CA THR A 287 -27.56 -85.37 -11.33
C THR A 287 -27.73 -86.78 -10.84
N SER A 288 -27.53 -87.77 -11.77
CA SER A 288 -27.54 -89.21 -11.44
C SER A 288 -26.22 -89.64 -10.74
N LEU A 289 -26.24 -90.77 -10.06
CA LEU A 289 -25.06 -91.35 -9.45
C LEU A 289 -23.90 -91.57 -10.43
N GLU A 290 -24.24 -91.93 -11.72
CA GLU A 290 -23.26 -92.19 -12.79
C GLU A 290 -22.54 -90.87 -13.23
N THR A 291 -23.24 -89.74 -13.26
CA THR A 291 -22.73 -88.44 -13.72
C THR A 291 -22.29 -87.53 -12.60
N PHE A 292 -22.40 -87.94 -11.33
CA PHE A 292 -22.08 -87.11 -10.16
C PHE A 292 -20.60 -86.72 -10.10
N ASN A 293 -19.70 -87.68 -10.40
CA ASN A 293 -18.26 -87.39 -10.41
C ASN A 293 -17.88 -86.36 -11.45
N ASP A 294 -18.44 -86.42 -12.64
CA ASP A 294 -18.20 -85.46 -13.75
C ASP A 294 -18.72 -84.05 -13.34
N PHE A 295 -19.85 -84.01 -12.68
CA PHE A 295 -20.40 -82.76 -12.13
C PHE A 295 -19.46 -82.15 -11.11
N VAL A 296 -18.96 -82.95 -10.10
CA VAL A 296 -18.02 -82.50 -9.08
C VAL A 296 -16.73 -81.92 -9.68
N ILE A 297 -16.16 -82.66 -10.67
CA ILE A 297 -14.93 -82.20 -11.32
C ILE A 297 -15.16 -80.87 -12.07
N ARG A 298 -16.28 -80.78 -12.81
CA ARG A 298 -16.57 -79.56 -13.61
C ARG A 298 -16.97 -78.37 -12.80
N GLU A 299 -17.85 -78.52 -11.85
CA GLU A 299 -18.47 -77.36 -11.13
C GLU A 299 -17.78 -77.03 -9.83
N ILE A 300 -17.27 -78.08 -9.12
CA ILE A 300 -16.64 -77.89 -7.80
C ILE A 300 -15.11 -77.85 -7.94
N GLY A 301 -14.54 -78.79 -8.74
CA GLY A 301 -13.10 -78.96 -8.85
C GLY A 301 -12.45 -79.60 -7.66
N ASP A 302 -11.11 -79.81 -7.69
CA ASP A 302 -10.38 -80.38 -6.55
C ASP A 302 -10.46 -79.35 -5.38
N LYS A 303 -10.93 -79.80 -4.25
CA LYS A 303 -11.12 -79.03 -3.02
C LYS A 303 -11.91 -77.72 -3.15
N GLY A 304 -12.78 -77.64 -4.19
CA GLY A 304 -13.62 -76.44 -4.39
C GLY A 304 -12.98 -75.32 -5.20
N ILE A 305 -11.86 -75.58 -5.87
CA ILE A 305 -11.09 -74.55 -6.59
C ILE A 305 -11.91 -73.84 -7.68
N ASN A 306 -12.87 -74.52 -8.35
CA ASN A 306 -13.69 -73.91 -9.40
C ASN A 306 -14.72 -72.94 -8.79
N ILE A 307 -15.25 -73.25 -7.63
CA ILE A 307 -16.15 -72.34 -6.88
C ILE A 307 -15.41 -71.08 -6.44
N GLU A 308 -14.22 -71.31 -5.83
CA GLU A 308 -13.36 -70.19 -5.38
C GLU A 308 -12.99 -69.23 -6.53
N THR A 309 -12.53 -69.81 -7.67
CA THR A 309 -12.17 -69.02 -8.85
C THR A 309 -13.35 -68.22 -9.39
N ARG A 310 -14.56 -68.81 -9.44
CA ARG A 310 -15.76 -68.09 -9.93
C ARG A 310 -16.17 -66.94 -8.98
N ILE A 311 -16.10 -67.16 -7.68
CA ILE A 311 -16.37 -66.13 -6.67
C ILE A 311 -15.32 -65.01 -6.74
N GLN A 312 -14.04 -65.36 -6.85
CA GLN A 312 -12.95 -64.39 -6.98
C GLN A 312 -13.10 -63.56 -8.25
N ASN A 313 -13.34 -64.16 -9.39
CA ASN A 313 -13.57 -63.43 -10.64
C ASN A 313 -14.77 -62.46 -10.56
N ALA A 314 -15.85 -62.89 -9.93
CA ALA A 314 -16.99 -62.00 -9.69
C ALA A 314 -16.66 -60.85 -8.78
N PHE A 315 -15.90 -61.08 -7.68
CA PHE A 315 -15.45 -60.07 -6.79
C PHE A 315 -14.54 -59.06 -7.49
N GLU A 316 -13.52 -59.51 -8.21
CA GLU A 316 -12.60 -58.67 -8.96
C GLU A 316 -13.35 -57.77 -9.96
N ARG A 317 -14.29 -58.35 -10.71
CA ARG A 317 -15.11 -57.61 -11.69
C ARG A 317 -15.92 -56.48 -11.02
N GLU A 318 -16.58 -56.75 -9.91
CA GLU A 318 -17.43 -55.78 -9.22
C GLU A 318 -16.61 -54.72 -8.44
N THR A 319 -15.38 -55.02 -8.02
CA THR A 319 -14.56 -54.10 -7.20
C THR A 319 -13.52 -53.32 -8.01
N GLN A 320 -13.15 -53.76 -9.20
CA GLN A 320 -12.12 -53.12 -10.03
C GLN A 320 -12.44 -51.64 -10.34
N GLY A 321 -13.72 -51.33 -10.63
CA GLY A 321 -14.19 -49.95 -10.83
C GLY A 321 -13.95 -49.06 -9.59
N ILE A 322 -14.27 -49.62 -8.43
CA ILE A 322 -14.13 -48.95 -7.12
C ILE A 322 -12.65 -48.58 -6.84
N PHE A 323 -11.73 -49.54 -7.04
CA PHE A 323 -10.29 -49.30 -6.85
C PHE A 323 -9.75 -48.24 -7.82
N ASN A 324 -10.19 -48.25 -9.08
CA ASN A 324 -9.81 -47.26 -10.06
C ASN A 324 -10.32 -45.85 -9.67
N GLU A 325 -11.53 -45.76 -9.16
CA GLU A 325 -12.09 -44.48 -8.72
C GLU A 325 -11.39 -43.94 -7.43
N MET A 326 -11.08 -44.81 -6.47
CA MET A 326 -10.27 -44.49 -5.31
C MET A 326 -8.91 -43.91 -5.72
N ALA A 327 -8.19 -44.53 -6.65
CA ALA A 327 -6.91 -44.03 -7.14
C ALA A 327 -7.01 -42.69 -7.82
N LYS A 328 -8.08 -42.40 -8.56
CA LYS A 328 -8.34 -41.05 -9.15
C LYS A 328 -8.60 -40.00 -8.07
N ILE A 329 -9.40 -40.34 -7.04
CA ILE A 329 -9.68 -39.43 -5.91
C ILE A 329 -8.40 -39.11 -5.20
N GLU A 330 -7.54 -40.08 -4.89
CA GLU A 330 -6.25 -39.91 -4.23
C GLU A 330 -5.29 -39.02 -5.05
N THR A 331 -5.15 -39.32 -6.36
CA THR A 331 -4.31 -38.54 -7.26
C THR A 331 -4.77 -37.07 -7.32
N GLY A 332 -6.08 -36.87 -7.43
CA GLY A 332 -6.67 -35.54 -7.45
C GLY A 332 -6.48 -34.81 -6.14
N PHE A 333 -6.57 -35.49 -5.00
CA PHE A 333 -6.32 -34.90 -3.68
C PHE A 333 -4.86 -34.44 -3.54
N ASN A 334 -3.90 -35.27 -3.91
CA ASN A 334 -2.48 -34.93 -3.88
C ASN A 334 -2.14 -33.77 -4.82
N ALA A 335 -2.79 -33.67 -5.97
CA ALA A 335 -2.63 -32.53 -6.88
C ALA A 335 -3.15 -31.22 -6.26
N ASP A 336 -4.33 -31.26 -5.64
CA ASP A 336 -4.93 -30.10 -4.96
C ASP A 336 -4.05 -29.65 -3.77
N LEU A 337 -3.48 -30.59 -3.01
CA LEU A 337 -2.56 -30.31 -1.88
C LEU A 337 -1.25 -29.67 -2.34
N SER A 338 -0.67 -30.17 -3.44
CA SER A 338 0.59 -29.62 -3.99
C SER A 338 0.43 -28.21 -4.58
N LEU A 339 -0.74 -27.87 -5.06
CA LEU A 339 -1.08 -26.50 -5.47
C LEU A 339 -1.16 -25.56 -4.26
N PHE A 340 -1.71 -26.06 -3.16
CA PHE A 340 -1.87 -25.28 -1.93
C PHE A 340 -0.54 -25.00 -1.22
N GLU A 341 0.40 -25.93 -1.26
CA GLU A 341 1.75 -25.76 -0.65
C GLU A 341 2.64 -24.78 -1.42
N LYS A 342 2.29 -24.44 -2.67
CA LYS A 342 3.05 -23.51 -3.53
C LYS A 342 2.51 -22.08 -3.52
N THR A 343 1.39 -21.84 -2.84
CA THR A 343 0.74 -20.51 -2.74
C THR A 343 1.04 -19.86 -1.40
#